data_98fa169aab7ef36bb4b00ba734338126
#
_entry.id   98fa169aab7ef36bb4b00ba734338126
#
_cell.length_a   1.000
_cell.length_b   1.000
_cell.length_c   1.000
_cell.angle_alpha   90.00
_cell.angle_beta   90.00
_cell.angle_gamma   90.00
#
_symmetry.space_group_name_H-M   'P 1'
#
loop_
_entity.id
_entity.type
_entity.pdbx_description
1 polymer ?
#
loop_
_entity_poly.entity_id
_entity_poly.type
_entity_poly.pdbx_seq_one_letter_code
_entity_poly.pdbx_strand_id
1 'polypeptide(L)'
;MAGDSWIAFVSERLPELWLRTGEHMLLTGVSTGMAILVGIPLGICAARIWWLRGLLTGGVGILQTIPSLAMLAILLVMLQKIGAIPAIIALTLYALLPIVRNTVTGLEGVSPAVVEAARGIGMTPRQRLWLVEIPLSMPVIVAGIRTAAVVGVGIATLSAFIGAGGLGQFINRGLALSNTDLILLGAIPAAVLALIVDGSIAMFEWGLRRKPSRGSRFKATIDRSLRPVALLMPVTLIVAGCFAYFSTSISSSNPAWGPFAAEGRSVRIGTKNFTEQLVLGELLAQLIEARTDLRVERRFNLGGTMICHGALKSGEIDLCAEYTGTALTAILDQSVIADPDRAHETVDREYRQRFSAEWLRPFGFNNTYAITVRKSDAASRNLRTISDLIAVAGTLRAGFTAEFSGRPDGYPGLRRAYGLQFREVRDLDPALTYQAIANGEVDVICAFATDGRIAAFGLQPLRDDRGFFPPYQAAPVVRTEVLEAHPELRQVLELLAGRLDDATMQRLNFEVDEKKRRPGDVAREFLESQGLLGKEK
;
A
#
# COMPACT_ATOMS: atom_id res chain seq x y z
N MET A 1 15.36 -9.53 -28.45
CA MET A 1 13.99 -8.97 -28.48
C MET A 1 13.31 -8.81 -27.10
N ALA A 2 13.39 -9.73 -26.16
CA ALA A 2 12.81 -9.52 -24.82
C ALA A 2 13.59 -8.52 -23.94
N GLY A 3 14.91 -8.45 -24.08
CA GLY A 3 15.76 -7.54 -23.30
C GLY A 3 15.59 -6.06 -23.64
N ASP A 4 15.39 -5.73 -24.90
CA ASP A 4 15.22 -4.33 -25.34
C ASP A 4 13.88 -3.75 -24.86
N SER A 5 12.84 -4.58 -24.76
CA SER A 5 11.54 -4.17 -24.22
C SER A 5 11.59 -3.91 -22.71
N TRP A 6 12.36 -4.71 -21.94
CA TRP A 6 12.52 -4.51 -20.50
C TRP A 6 13.32 -3.23 -20.19
N ILE A 7 14.42 -2.98 -20.90
CA ILE A 7 15.22 -1.76 -20.71
C ILE A 7 14.38 -0.52 -21.02
N ALA A 8 13.63 -0.53 -22.11
CA ALA A 8 12.70 0.55 -22.45
C ALA A 8 11.63 0.75 -21.36
N PHE A 9 11.02 -0.33 -20.87
CA PHE A 9 10.05 -0.33 -19.79
C PHE A 9 10.59 0.29 -18.49
N VAL A 10 11.82 -0.07 -18.12
CA VAL A 10 12.49 0.49 -16.92
C VAL A 10 12.88 1.95 -17.15
N SER A 11 13.45 2.29 -18.32
CA SER A 11 13.91 3.66 -18.61
C SER A 11 12.76 4.68 -18.58
N GLU A 12 11.59 4.31 -19.06
CA GLU A 12 10.38 5.14 -19.02
C GLU A 12 9.91 5.44 -17.60
N ARG A 13 10.17 4.50 -16.66
CA ARG A 13 9.72 4.60 -15.25
C ARG A 13 10.82 5.01 -14.28
N LEU A 14 12.01 5.31 -14.77
CA LEU A 14 13.13 5.75 -13.92
C LEU A 14 12.81 6.91 -12.99
N PRO A 15 12.12 7.99 -13.42
CA PRO A 15 11.78 9.09 -12.52
C PRO A 15 10.89 8.62 -11.34
N GLU A 16 9.87 7.81 -11.63
CA GLU A 16 9.01 7.24 -10.60
C GLU A 16 9.78 6.28 -9.68
N LEU A 17 10.66 5.44 -10.26
CA LEU A 17 11.49 4.51 -9.50
C LEU A 17 12.40 5.23 -8.50
N TRP A 18 13.04 6.33 -8.90
CA TRP A 18 13.85 7.15 -7.99
C TRP A 18 13.02 7.76 -6.88
N LEU A 19 11.85 8.32 -7.19
CA LEU A 19 10.93 8.87 -6.21
C LEU A 19 10.53 7.80 -5.18
N ARG A 20 10.06 6.63 -5.64
CA ARG A 20 9.64 5.53 -4.76
C ARG A 20 10.79 4.93 -3.95
N THR A 21 11.99 4.92 -4.49
CA THR A 21 13.19 4.53 -3.74
C THR A 21 13.49 5.51 -2.62
N GLY A 22 13.40 6.82 -2.89
CA GLY A 22 13.56 7.88 -1.88
C GLY A 22 12.53 7.77 -0.75
N GLU A 23 11.25 7.59 -1.09
CA GLU A 23 10.18 7.36 -0.12
C GLU A 23 10.47 6.13 0.75
N HIS A 24 10.90 5.03 0.13
CA HIS A 24 11.23 3.78 0.82
C HIS A 24 12.40 3.96 1.79
N MET A 25 13.44 4.66 1.37
CA MET A 25 14.59 5.01 2.24
C MET A 25 14.18 5.91 3.40
N LEU A 26 13.30 6.88 3.17
CA LEU A 26 12.81 7.76 4.22
C LEU A 26 11.99 6.99 5.25
N LEU A 27 11.04 6.15 4.82
CA LEU A 27 10.25 5.31 5.71
C LEU A 27 11.16 4.44 6.61
N THR A 28 12.10 3.73 6.00
CA THR A 28 13.00 2.82 6.71
C THR A 28 14.03 3.57 7.56
N GLY A 29 14.57 4.67 7.06
CA GLY A 29 15.57 5.48 7.77
C GLY A 29 15.00 6.16 9.00
N VAL A 30 13.83 6.83 8.86
CA VAL A 30 13.16 7.50 9.98
C VAL A 30 12.72 6.48 11.03
N SER A 31 12.10 5.37 10.63
CA SER A 31 11.65 4.35 11.58
C SER A 31 12.81 3.67 12.31
N THR A 32 13.91 3.36 11.62
CA THR A 32 15.12 2.80 12.24
C THR A 32 15.76 3.81 13.18
N GLY A 33 15.84 5.09 12.79
CA GLY A 33 16.32 6.18 13.66
C GLY A 33 15.52 6.33 14.95
N MET A 34 14.19 6.32 14.84
CA MET A 34 13.30 6.35 16.02
C MET A 34 13.47 5.10 16.89
N ALA A 35 13.61 3.92 16.26
CA ALA A 35 13.84 2.68 16.99
C ALA A 35 15.20 2.67 17.72
N ILE A 36 16.24 3.29 17.17
CA ILE A 36 17.53 3.50 17.84
C ILE A 36 17.36 4.41 19.06
N LEU A 37 16.70 5.55 18.88
CA LEU A 37 16.48 6.55 19.93
C LEU A 37 15.69 5.97 21.12
N VAL A 38 14.74 5.09 20.87
CA VAL A 38 13.91 4.46 21.92
C VAL A 38 14.51 3.13 22.38
N GLY A 39 14.97 2.28 21.45
CA GLY A 39 15.38 0.91 21.71
C GLY A 39 16.71 0.81 22.49
N ILE A 40 17.70 1.67 22.22
CA ILE A 40 18.96 1.66 22.98
C ILE A 40 18.72 2.03 24.44
N PRO A 41 18.04 3.15 24.78
CA PRO A 41 17.70 3.44 26.17
C PRO A 41 16.89 2.34 26.87
N LEU A 42 15.90 1.77 26.19
CA LEU A 42 15.12 0.64 26.72
C LEU A 42 16.00 -0.59 26.98
N GLY A 43 16.92 -0.90 26.08
CA GLY A 43 17.88 -1.99 26.24
C GLY A 43 18.84 -1.76 27.40
N ILE A 44 19.32 -0.53 27.59
CA ILE A 44 20.15 -0.15 28.74
C ILE A 44 19.36 -0.30 30.04
N CYS A 45 18.11 0.17 30.09
CA CYS A 45 17.25 -0.01 31.25
C CYS A 45 16.99 -1.49 31.55
N ALA A 46 16.71 -2.30 30.54
CA ALA A 46 16.50 -3.74 30.67
C ALA A 46 17.76 -4.47 31.18
N ALA A 47 18.96 -4.06 30.77
CA ALA A 47 20.22 -4.62 31.25
C ALA A 47 20.55 -4.21 32.68
N ARG A 48 20.06 -3.05 33.16
CA ARG A 48 20.36 -2.51 34.50
C ARG A 48 19.35 -2.90 35.56
N ILE A 49 18.10 -3.06 35.20
CA ILE A 49 16.98 -3.25 36.12
C ILE A 49 16.39 -4.64 35.86
N TRP A 50 16.80 -5.61 36.68
CA TRP A 50 16.52 -7.02 36.48
C TRP A 50 15.01 -7.36 36.36
N TRP A 51 14.15 -6.69 37.12
CA TRP A 51 12.70 -6.93 37.08
C TRP A 51 12.03 -6.32 35.82
N LEU A 52 12.60 -5.24 35.25
CA LEU A 52 12.14 -4.65 33.99
C LEU A 52 12.55 -5.46 32.76
N ARG A 53 13.60 -6.27 32.87
CA ARG A 53 14.14 -7.04 31.74
C ARG A 53 13.08 -7.91 31.08
N GLY A 54 12.41 -8.76 31.89
CA GLY A 54 11.36 -9.64 31.36
C GLY A 54 10.18 -8.88 30.76
N LEU A 55 9.78 -7.78 31.42
CA LEU A 55 8.69 -6.94 30.97
C LEU A 55 9.02 -6.23 29.65
N LEU A 56 10.20 -5.59 29.53
CA LEU A 56 10.59 -4.86 28.34
C LEU A 56 10.90 -5.78 27.17
N THR A 57 11.70 -6.84 27.35
CA THR A 57 12.02 -7.78 26.28
C THR A 57 10.82 -8.61 25.87
N GLY A 58 9.96 -8.99 26.80
CA GLY A 58 8.69 -9.71 26.55
C GLY A 58 7.67 -8.81 25.82
N GLY A 59 7.46 -7.59 26.32
CA GLY A 59 6.53 -6.64 25.71
C GLY A 59 6.90 -6.30 24.26
N VAL A 60 8.18 -6.00 24.01
CA VAL A 60 8.65 -5.76 22.63
C VAL A 60 8.60 -7.04 21.79
N GLY A 61 8.80 -8.22 22.41
CA GLY A 61 8.63 -9.53 21.76
C GLY A 61 7.21 -9.77 21.29
N ILE A 62 6.22 -9.44 22.10
CA ILE A 62 4.79 -9.57 21.76
C ILE A 62 4.46 -8.72 20.52
N LEU A 63 5.00 -7.50 20.41
CA LEU A 63 4.76 -6.65 19.24
C LEU A 63 5.19 -7.30 17.92
N GLN A 64 6.26 -8.10 17.90
CA GLN A 64 6.70 -8.82 16.71
C GLN A 64 5.85 -10.06 16.37
N THR A 65 5.04 -10.55 17.30
CA THR A 65 4.13 -11.68 17.00
C THR A 65 2.90 -11.24 16.21
N ILE A 66 2.57 -9.95 16.24
CA ILE A 66 1.48 -9.40 15.45
C ILE A 66 1.89 -9.42 13.97
N PRO A 67 1.10 -10.00 13.04
CA PRO A 67 1.39 -9.92 11.61
C PRO A 67 1.53 -8.47 11.12
N SER A 68 2.52 -8.20 10.27
CA SER A 68 2.85 -6.82 9.84
C SER A 68 1.67 -6.08 9.18
N LEU A 69 0.89 -6.75 8.33
CA LEU A 69 -0.32 -6.17 7.75
C LEU A 69 -1.38 -5.87 8.82
N ALA A 70 -1.53 -6.75 9.83
CA ALA A 70 -2.46 -6.51 10.92
C ALA A 70 -2.04 -5.30 11.77
N MET A 71 -0.75 -5.14 12.06
CA MET A 71 -0.21 -3.96 12.76
C MET A 71 -0.50 -2.68 11.99
N LEU A 72 -0.25 -2.66 10.67
CA LEU A 72 -0.55 -1.53 9.81
C LEU A 72 -2.05 -1.18 9.84
N ALA A 73 -2.92 -2.19 9.72
CA ALA A 73 -4.37 -2.01 9.77
C ALA A 73 -4.86 -1.47 11.13
N ILE A 74 -4.33 -2.02 12.25
CA ILE A 74 -4.66 -1.54 13.60
C ILE A 74 -4.27 -0.07 13.76
N LEU A 75 -3.05 0.31 13.35
CA LEU A 75 -2.58 1.68 13.46
C LEU A 75 -3.37 2.64 12.57
N LEU A 76 -3.76 2.20 11.38
CA LEU A 76 -4.64 2.97 10.49
C LEU A 76 -5.97 3.30 11.18
N VAL A 77 -6.61 2.30 11.79
CA VAL A 77 -7.87 2.47 12.51
C VAL A 77 -7.70 3.34 13.76
N MET A 78 -6.64 3.09 14.55
CA MET A 78 -6.40 3.85 15.80
C MET A 78 -6.06 5.32 15.54
N LEU A 79 -5.25 5.60 14.54
CA LEU A 79 -4.79 6.96 14.23
C LEU A 79 -5.75 7.71 13.31
N GLN A 80 -6.70 7.02 12.68
CA GLN A 80 -7.59 7.57 11.65
C GLN A 80 -6.81 8.29 10.53
N LYS A 81 -5.62 7.78 10.21
CA LYS A 81 -4.70 8.34 9.19
C LYS A 81 -4.20 7.25 8.28
N ILE A 82 -4.06 7.56 6.99
CA ILE A 82 -3.39 6.72 6.00
C ILE A 82 -1.98 7.24 5.73
N GLY A 83 -1.16 6.43 5.04
CA GLY A 83 0.14 6.89 4.56
C GLY A 83 1.27 6.64 5.56
N ALA A 84 2.24 7.56 5.57
CA ALA A 84 3.52 7.32 6.21
C ALA A 84 3.53 7.30 7.72
N ILE A 85 2.65 8.06 8.39
CA ILE A 85 2.67 8.13 9.85
C ILE A 85 2.42 6.75 10.49
N PRO A 86 1.29 6.05 10.19
CA PRO A 86 1.09 4.70 10.71
C PRO A 86 2.18 3.70 10.24
N ALA A 87 2.70 3.86 9.01
CA ALA A 87 3.80 3.03 8.52
C ALA A 87 5.07 3.20 9.34
N ILE A 88 5.51 4.44 9.60
CA ILE A 88 6.71 4.74 10.41
C ILE A 88 6.54 4.19 11.81
N ILE A 89 5.38 4.35 12.45
CA ILE A 89 5.12 3.81 13.78
C ILE A 89 5.22 2.28 13.77
N ALA A 90 4.56 1.61 12.81
CA ALA A 90 4.63 0.15 12.68
C ALA A 90 6.07 -0.34 12.51
N LEU A 91 6.81 0.24 11.55
CA LEU A 91 8.19 -0.10 11.27
C LEU A 91 9.09 0.14 12.48
N THR A 92 8.87 1.23 13.24
CA THR A 92 9.59 1.53 14.48
C THR A 92 9.35 0.44 15.52
N LEU A 93 8.09 0.03 15.74
CA LEU A 93 7.73 -1.02 16.70
C LEU A 93 8.38 -2.36 16.34
N TYR A 94 8.41 -2.74 15.06
CA TYR A 94 9.11 -3.95 14.61
C TYR A 94 10.62 -3.88 14.78
N ALA A 95 11.22 -2.71 14.59
CA ALA A 95 12.66 -2.50 14.75
C ALA A 95 13.13 -2.50 16.22
N LEU A 96 12.22 -2.29 17.17
CA LEU A 96 12.59 -2.23 18.60
C LEU A 96 13.20 -3.55 19.12
N LEU A 97 12.61 -4.72 18.79
CA LEU A 97 13.06 -5.98 19.40
C LEU A 97 14.51 -6.32 19.09
N PRO A 98 14.99 -6.33 17.82
CA PRO A 98 16.39 -6.63 17.55
C PRO A 98 17.33 -5.61 18.20
N ILE A 99 16.95 -4.32 18.27
CA ILE A 99 17.77 -3.29 18.91
C ILE A 99 17.82 -3.47 20.43
N VAL A 100 16.68 -3.63 21.08
CA VAL A 100 16.62 -3.83 22.55
C VAL A 100 17.36 -5.09 22.95
N ARG A 101 17.08 -6.23 22.28
CA ARG A 101 17.70 -7.52 22.59
C ARG A 101 19.22 -7.49 22.42
N ASN A 102 19.72 -6.93 21.31
CA ASN A 102 21.16 -6.83 21.07
C ASN A 102 21.83 -5.82 22.00
N THR A 103 21.15 -4.75 22.42
CA THR A 103 21.67 -3.82 23.43
C THR A 103 21.85 -4.54 24.78
N VAL A 104 20.86 -5.30 25.23
CA VAL A 104 20.96 -6.11 26.45
C VAL A 104 22.11 -7.12 26.33
N THR A 105 22.12 -7.93 25.27
CA THR A 105 23.16 -8.95 25.04
C THR A 105 24.56 -8.34 24.94
N GLY A 106 24.69 -7.20 24.28
CA GLY A 106 25.97 -6.50 24.14
C GLY A 106 26.52 -6.01 25.49
N LEU A 107 25.66 -5.41 26.31
CA LEU A 107 26.05 -4.91 27.65
C LEU A 107 26.38 -6.06 28.62
N GLU A 108 25.62 -7.14 28.60
CA GLU A 108 25.88 -8.32 29.44
C GLU A 108 27.11 -9.12 28.96
N GLY A 109 27.44 -9.03 27.68
CA GLY A 109 28.62 -9.68 27.10
C GLY A 109 29.96 -8.98 27.43
N VAL A 110 29.95 -7.84 28.10
CA VAL A 110 31.20 -7.18 28.54
C VAL A 110 31.85 -7.99 29.64
N SER A 111 33.14 -8.31 29.45
CA SER A 111 33.90 -9.13 30.40
C SER A 111 33.79 -8.60 31.83
N PRO A 112 33.42 -9.45 32.82
CA PRO A 112 33.37 -9.04 34.24
C PRO A 112 34.67 -8.46 34.74
N ALA A 113 35.81 -8.99 34.32
CA ALA A 113 37.16 -8.49 34.70
C ALA A 113 37.38 -7.03 34.28
N VAL A 114 36.88 -6.65 33.08
CA VAL A 114 36.96 -5.24 32.62
C VAL A 114 36.07 -4.34 33.46
N VAL A 115 34.87 -4.82 33.81
CA VAL A 115 33.93 -4.08 34.66
C VAL A 115 34.51 -3.90 36.08
N GLU A 116 35.14 -4.92 36.64
CA GLU A 116 35.80 -4.86 37.94
C GLU A 116 37.03 -3.92 37.94
N ALA A 117 37.86 -4.00 36.90
CA ALA A 117 38.99 -3.07 36.75
C ALA A 117 38.53 -1.61 36.69
N ALA A 118 37.43 -1.33 35.97
CA ALA A 118 36.83 -0.01 35.90
C ALA A 118 36.31 0.47 37.28
N ARG A 119 35.77 -0.44 38.09
CA ARG A 119 35.38 -0.15 39.49
C ARG A 119 36.61 0.12 40.36
N GLY A 120 37.66 -0.69 40.21
CA GLY A 120 38.90 -0.57 41.00
C GLY A 120 39.60 0.76 40.81
N ILE A 121 39.55 1.38 39.64
CA ILE A 121 40.08 2.72 39.37
C ILE A 121 39.10 3.86 39.74
N GLY A 122 37.98 3.55 40.42
CA GLY A 122 37.06 4.56 40.96
C GLY A 122 36.01 5.10 39.96
N MET A 123 35.76 4.45 38.84
CA MET A 123 34.73 4.92 37.89
C MET A 123 33.33 4.84 38.49
N THR A 124 32.57 5.94 38.38
CA THR A 124 31.15 5.96 38.71
C THR A 124 30.34 5.05 37.76
N PRO A 125 29.15 4.57 38.15
CA PRO A 125 28.30 3.74 37.26
C PRO A 125 28.01 4.38 35.90
N ARG A 126 27.85 5.71 35.83
CA ARG A 126 27.67 6.46 34.58
C ARG A 126 28.93 6.48 33.72
N GLN A 127 30.09 6.77 34.31
CA GLN A 127 31.37 6.74 33.61
C GLN A 127 31.66 5.35 33.05
N ARG A 128 31.44 4.30 33.84
CA ARG A 128 31.62 2.92 33.43
C ARG A 128 30.70 2.55 32.23
N LEU A 129 29.43 2.95 32.30
CA LEU A 129 28.48 2.70 31.18
C LEU A 129 28.97 3.38 29.89
N TRP A 130 29.25 4.67 29.94
CA TRP A 130 29.54 5.43 28.72
C TRP A 130 30.97 5.24 28.18
N LEU A 131 31.97 5.07 29.06
CA LEU A 131 33.35 5.00 28.66
C LEU A 131 33.86 3.57 28.45
N VAL A 132 33.20 2.57 29.03
CA VAL A 132 33.65 1.18 28.99
C VAL A 132 32.61 0.24 28.34
N GLU A 133 31.43 0.17 28.94
CA GLU A 133 30.47 -0.86 28.57
C GLU A 133 29.84 -0.60 27.19
N ILE A 134 29.33 0.61 26.90
CA ILE A 134 28.76 0.96 25.60
C ILE A 134 29.80 0.82 24.47
N PRO A 135 31.02 1.37 24.56
CA PRO A 135 32.02 1.18 23.51
C PRO A 135 32.38 -0.28 23.22
N LEU A 136 32.42 -1.13 24.26
CA LEU A 136 32.72 -2.55 24.08
C LEU A 136 31.53 -3.35 23.56
N SER A 137 30.31 -2.95 23.88
CA SER A 137 29.08 -3.58 23.37
C SER A 137 28.66 -3.08 21.99
N MET A 138 29.25 -1.98 21.50
CA MET A 138 28.86 -1.32 20.25
C MET A 138 28.76 -2.27 19.04
N PRO A 139 29.70 -3.22 18.80
CA PRO A 139 29.56 -4.13 17.68
C PRO A 139 28.30 -5.00 17.73
N VAL A 140 27.86 -5.39 18.94
CA VAL A 140 26.64 -6.20 19.12
C VAL A 140 25.40 -5.32 18.98
N ILE A 141 25.44 -4.08 19.50
CA ILE A 141 24.35 -3.10 19.34
C ILE A 141 24.14 -2.81 17.85
N VAL A 142 25.23 -2.54 17.11
CA VAL A 142 25.19 -2.26 15.66
C VAL A 142 24.66 -3.46 14.87
N ALA A 143 24.99 -4.70 15.26
CA ALA A 143 24.40 -5.89 14.65
C ALA A 143 22.87 -5.95 14.84
N GLY A 144 22.37 -5.51 16.00
CA GLY A 144 20.93 -5.35 16.24
C GLY A 144 20.27 -4.29 15.34
N ILE A 145 20.93 -3.14 15.19
CA ILE A 145 20.49 -2.07 14.27
C ILE A 145 20.46 -2.56 12.83
N ARG A 146 21.50 -3.30 12.40
CA ARG A 146 21.58 -3.91 11.08
C ARG A 146 20.41 -4.83 10.80
N THR A 147 20.12 -5.75 11.72
CA THR A 147 18.97 -6.64 11.61
C THR A 147 17.65 -5.85 11.51
N ALA A 148 17.47 -4.84 12.36
CA ALA A 148 16.28 -3.99 12.36
C ALA A 148 16.09 -3.25 11.02
N ALA A 149 17.17 -2.67 10.48
CA ALA A 149 17.13 -1.92 9.23
C ALA A 149 16.80 -2.82 8.03
N VAL A 150 17.44 -3.99 7.90
CA VAL A 150 17.21 -4.93 6.80
C VAL A 150 15.78 -5.47 6.82
N VAL A 151 15.29 -5.89 8.00
CA VAL A 151 13.91 -6.34 8.17
C VAL A 151 12.93 -5.19 7.87
N GLY A 152 13.28 -3.97 8.30
CA GLY A 152 12.52 -2.75 8.03
C GLY A 152 12.34 -2.49 6.54
N VAL A 153 13.39 -2.64 5.71
CA VAL A 153 13.28 -2.51 4.24
C VAL A 153 12.25 -3.53 3.69
N GLY A 154 12.28 -4.79 4.14
CA GLY A 154 11.30 -5.79 3.70
C GLY A 154 9.87 -5.43 4.09
N ILE A 155 9.63 -5.05 5.36
CA ILE A 155 8.29 -4.71 5.86
C ILE A 155 7.77 -3.42 5.21
N ALA A 156 8.64 -2.47 4.89
CA ALA A 156 8.25 -1.21 4.23
C ALA A 156 7.61 -1.42 2.85
N THR A 157 7.84 -2.56 2.17
CA THR A 157 7.09 -2.89 0.94
C THR A 157 5.60 -3.07 1.21
N LEU A 158 5.22 -3.56 2.39
CA LEU A 158 3.82 -3.76 2.78
C LEU A 158 3.12 -2.45 3.14
N SER A 159 3.86 -1.41 3.49
CA SER A 159 3.27 -0.10 3.82
C SER A 159 2.59 0.57 2.62
N ALA A 160 2.90 0.13 1.41
CA ALA A 160 2.20 0.56 0.19
C ALA A 160 0.69 0.22 0.21
N PHE A 161 0.28 -0.85 0.91
CA PHE A 161 -1.13 -1.24 1.05
C PHE A 161 -1.96 -0.23 1.86
N ILE A 162 -1.32 0.61 2.64
CA ILE A 162 -1.97 1.70 3.39
C ILE A 162 -1.64 3.09 2.83
N GLY A 163 -1.17 3.16 1.58
CA GLY A 163 -0.87 4.42 0.89
C GLY A 163 0.41 5.12 1.35
N ALA A 164 1.33 4.44 2.04
CA ALA A 164 2.55 5.06 2.55
C ALA A 164 3.65 5.29 1.48
N GLY A 165 3.41 4.87 0.25
CA GLY A 165 4.40 5.01 -0.83
C GLY A 165 5.48 3.92 -0.83
N GLY A 166 6.63 4.26 -1.41
CA GLY A 166 7.78 3.38 -1.51
C GLY A 166 7.70 2.33 -2.62
N LEU A 167 8.75 1.53 -2.74
CA LEU A 167 8.90 0.51 -3.79
C LEU A 167 7.78 -0.55 -3.79
N GLY A 168 7.12 -0.75 -2.65
CA GLY A 168 5.95 -1.62 -2.54
C GLY A 168 4.76 -1.20 -3.42
N GLN A 169 4.68 0.07 -3.85
CA GLN A 169 3.61 0.51 -4.76
C GLN A 169 3.70 -0.17 -6.13
N PHE A 170 4.91 -0.36 -6.66
CA PHE A 170 5.09 -1.13 -7.91
C PHE A 170 4.64 -2.57 -7.74
N ILE A 171 4.96 -3.20 -6.59
CA ILE A 171 4.56 -4.57 -6.29
C ILE A 171 3.03 -4.66 -6.19
N ASN A 172 2.41 -3.77 -5.42
CA ASN A 172 0.95 -3.74 -5.24
C ASN A 172 0.21 -3.46 -6.57
N ARG A 173 0.70 -2.47 -7.35
CA ARG A 173 0.16 -2.17 -8.68
C ARG A 173 0.35 -3.34 -9.65
N GLY A 174 1.53 -3.99 -9.60
CA GLY A 174 1.81 -5.17 -10.41
C GLY A 174 0.90 -6.35 -10.08
N LEU A 175 0.61 -6.58 -8.80
CA LEU A 175 -0.38 -7.58 -8.36
C LEU A 175 -1.79 -7.22 -8.86
N ALA A 176 -2.22 -5.98 -8.68
CA ALA A 176 -3.54 -5.51 -9.11
C ALA A 176 -3.74 -5.63 -10.64
N LEU A 177 -2.68 -5.41 -11.42
CA LEU A 177 -2.71 -5.47 -12.89
C LEU A 177 -2.23 -6.82 -13.46
N SER A 178 -1.92 -7.82 -12.61
CA SER A 178 -1.30 -9.10 -13.03
C SER A 178 -0.08 -8.87 -13.94
N ASN A 179 0.73 -7.86 -13.63
CA ASN A 179 1.88 -7.44 -14.42
C ASN A 179 3.19 -7.76 -13.69
N THR A 180 3.86 -8.85 -14.12
CA THR A 180 5.11 -9.33 -13.54
C THR A 180 6.23 -8.31 -13.63
N ASP A 181 6.29 -7.51 -14.71
CA ASP A 181 7.35 -6.51 -14.91
C ASP A 181 7.26 -5.39 -13.87
N LEU A 182 6.04 -4.96 -13.49
CA LEU A 182 5.86 -4.02 -12.39
C LEU A 182 6.25 -4.62 -11.05
N ILE A 183 5.92 -5.90 -10.79
CA ILE A 183 6.32 -6.58 -9.56
C ILE A 183 7.85 -6.60 -9.46
N LEU A 184 8.54 -6.99 -10.53
CA LEU A 184 9.99 -7.03 -10.58
C LEU A 184 10.61 -5.63 -10.45
N LEU A 185 10.01 -4.61 -11.06
CA LEU A 185 10.44 -3.21 -10.96
C LEU A 185 10.40 -2.68 -9.51
N GLY A 186 9.53 -3.21 -8.66
CA GLY A 186 9.50 -2.90 -7.23
C GLY A 186 10.39 -3.82 -6.41
N ALA A 187 10.33 -5.14 -6.66
CA ALA A 187 10.99 -6.14 -5.83
C ALA A 187 12.52 -6.14 -5.96
N ILE A 188 13.05 -6.01 -7.19
CA ILE A 188 14.50 -6.01 -7.42
C ILE A 188 15.18 -4.81 -6.75
N PRO A 189 14.73 -3.55 -6.95
CA PRO A 189 15.32 -2.42 -6.25
C PRO A 189 15.17 -2.49 -4.73
N ALA A 190 14.06 -3.01 -4.21
CA ALA A 190 13.88 -3.21 -2.77
C ALA A 190 14.91 -4.22 -2.21
N ALA A 191 15.15 -5.33 -2.90
CA ALA A 191 16.17 -6.29 -2.51
C ALA A 191 17.58 -5.71 -2.60
N VAL A 192 17.89 -4.98 -3.66
CA VAL A 192 19.18 -4.27 -3.81
C VAL A 192 19.37 -3.24 -2.70
N LEU A 193 18.34 -2.47 -2.37
CA LEU A 193 18.37 -1.51 -1.26
C LEU A 193 18.64 -2.21 0.08
N ALA A 194 18.01 -3.35 0.35
CA ALA A 194 18.26 -4.14 1.56
C ALA A 194 19.72 -4.59 1.63
N LEU A 195 20.31 -5.07 0.51
CA LEU A 195 21.71 -5.46 0.44
C LEU A 195 22.67 -4.28 0.64
N ILE A 196 22.36 -3.11 0.08
CA ILE A 196 23.15 -1.89 0.27
C ILE A 196 23.12 -1.45 1.74
N VAL A 197 21.95 -1.44 2.36
CA VAL A 197 21.79 -1.10 3.78
C VAL A 197 22.54 -2.10 4.66
N ASP A 198 22.40 -3.41 4.39
CA ASP A 198 23.10 -4.48 5.10
C ASP A 198 24.62 -4.31 5.02
N GLY A 199 25.15 -4.17 3.79
CA GLY A 199 26.58 -4.01 3.54
C GLY A 199 27.16 -2.74 4.16
N SER A 200 26.40 -1.64 4.12
CA SER A 200 26.83 -0.36 4.71
C SER A 200 26.96 -0.44 6.23
N ILE A 201 25.98 -1.04 6.92
CA ILE A 201 26.03 -1.21 8.38
C ILE A 201 27.08 -2.28 8.75
N ALA A 202 27.23 -3.35 7.96
CA ALA A 202 28.28 -4.36 8.17
C ALA A 202 29.68 -3.74 8.08
N MET A 203 29.88 -2.84 7.12
CA MET A 203 31.15 -2.12 6.96
C MET A 203 31.42 -1.16 8.14
N PHE A 204 30.38 -0.50 8.63
CA PHE A 204 30.45 0.29 9.85
C PHE A 204 30.79 -0.59 11.09
N GLU A 205 30.12 -1.72 11.27
CA GLU A 205 30.40 -2.71 12.32
C GLU A 205 31.86 -3.21 12.26
N TRP A 206 32.34 -3.53 11.06
CA TRP A 206 33.74 -3.94 10.85
C TRP A 206 34.72 -2.84 11.28
N GLY A 207 34.43 -1.58 10.97
CA GLY A 207 35.22 -0.43 11.40
C GLY A 207 35.33 -0.28 12.93
N LEU A 208 34.27 -0.69 13.67
CA LEU A 208 34.24 -0.65 15.14
C LEU A 208 35.01 -1.80 15.80
N ARG A 209 35.23 -2.95 15.14
CA ARG A 209 35.94 -4.10 15.70
C ARG A 209 37.43 -3.78 15.88
N ARG A 210 37.84 -3.50 17.12
CA ARG A 210 39.23 -3.24 17.52
C ARG A 210 40.01 -4.54 17.66
N LYS A 211 40.47 -5.17 16.58
CA LYS A 211 41.56 -6.14 16.64
C LYS A 211 42.75 -5.57 15.89
N PRO A 212 43.89 -5.25 16.56
CA PRO A 212 45.12 -5.03 15.82
C PRO A 212 45.53 -6.36 15.17
N SER A 213 45.50 -6.39 13.83
CA SER A 213 46.03 -7.50 13.07
C SER A 213 47.50 -7.65 13.39
N ARG A 214 47.91 -8.75 14.04
CA ARG A 214 49.30 -9.19 14.19
C ARG A 214 49.88 -9.73 12.88
N GLY A 215 49.41 -9.25 11.74
CA GLY A 215 49.85 -9.71 10.43
C GLY A 215 50.28 -8.52 9.57
N SER A 216 51.24 -8.77 8.68
CA SER A 216 51.80 -7.91 7.62
C SER A 216 51.45 -6.40 7.65
N ARG A 217 52.49 -5.55 7.64
CA ARG A 217 52.36 -4.06 7.55
C ARG A 217 51.39 -3.59 6.45
N PHE A 218 51.29 -4.33 5.35
CA PHE A 218 50.41 -4.04 4.23
C PHE A 218 48.93 -4.16 4.59
N LYS A 219 48.50 -5.20 5.35
CA LYS A 219 47.11 -5.33 5.84
C LYS A 219 46.76 -4.25 6.84
N ALA A 220 47.71 -3.85 7.72
CA ALA A 220 47.48 -2.77 8.68
C ALA A 220 47.33 -1.40 8.03
N THR A 221 47.96 -1.15 6.88
CA THR A 221 47.83 0.12 6.14
C THR A 221 46.49 0.20 5.41
N ILE A 222 46.04 -0.89 4.75
CA ILE A 222 44.73 -0.97 4.11
C ILE A 222 43.61 -0.82 5.15
N ASP A 223 43.72 -1.50 6.27
CA ASP A 223 42.77 -1.43 7.39
C ASP A 223 42.64 0.01 7.95
N ARG A 224 43.77 0.74 8.02
CA ARG A 224 43.80 2.12 8.51
C ARG A 224 43.21 3.12 7.54
N SER A 225 43.34 2.92 6.23
CA SER A 225 42.80 3.80 5.20
C SER A 225 41.30 3.58 4.94
N LEU A 226 40.81 2.34 5.08
CA LEU A 226 39.40 2.00 4.84
C LEU A 226 38.48 2.27 6.04
N ARG A 227 39.03 2.35 7.27
CA ARG A 227 38.22 2.62 8.48
C ARG A 227 37.43 3.92 8.45
N PRO A 228 37.99 5.09 8.10
CA PRO A 228 37.19 6.32 8.03
C PRO A 228 36.10 6.25 6.96
N VAL A 229 36.38 5.58 5.84
CA VAL A 229 35.39 5.35 4.77
C VAL A 229 34.26 4.44 5.29
N ALA A 230 34.59 3.36 6.01
CA ALA A 230 33.62 2.45 6.59
C ALA A 230 32.72 3.12 7.64
N LEU A 231 33.27 4.05 8.42
CA LEU A 231 32.52 4.79 9.44
C LEU A 231 31.63 5.89 8.85
N LEU A 232 32.00 6.47 7.71
CA LEU A 232 31.26 7.55 7.09
C LEU A 232 30.21 7.06 6.05
N MET A 233 30.41 5.87 5.49
CA MET A 233 29.57 5.36 4.39
C MET A 233 28.06 5.29 4.72
N PRO A 234 27.60 4.80 5.89
CA PRO A 234 26.18 4.79 6.20
C PRO A 234 25.58 6.20 6.28
N VAL A 235 26.35 7.15 6.83
CA VAL A 235 25.92 8.55 6.93
C VAL A 235 25.84 9.19 5.56
N THR A 236 26.85 8.96 4.70
CA THR A 236 26.85 9.50 3.32
C THR A 236 25.74 8.93 2.47
N LEU A 237 25.40 7.64 2.63
CA LEU A 237 24.27 7.03 1.91
C LEU A 237 22.92 7.58 2.37
N ILE A 238 22.72 7.78 3.68
CA ILE A 238 21.50 8.39 4.21
C ILE A 238 21.39 9.84 3.71
N VAL A 239 22.47 10.62 3.80
CA VAL A 239 22.50 12.02 3.34
C VAL A 239 22.30 12.10 1.83
N ALA A 240 22.94 11.23 1.06
CA ALA A 240 22.75 11.17 -0.41
C ALA A 240 21.32 10.76 -0.77
N GLY A 241 20.72 9.81 -0.04
CA GLY A 241 19.33 9.42 -0.23
C GLY A 241 18.35 10.55 0.13
N CYS A 242 18.57 11.24 1.25
CA CYS A 242 17.79 12.42 1.61
C CYS A 242 17.99 13.56 0.59
N PHE A 243 19.22 13.80 0.14
CA PHE A 243 19.52 14.82 -0.86
C PHE A 243 18.90 14.49 -2.22
N ALA A 244 18.99 13.23 -2.67
CA ALA A 244 18.33 12.76 -3.90
C ALA A 244 16.81 12.92 -3.80
N TYR A 245 16.22 12.58 -2.65
CA TYR A 245 14.81 12.79 -2.38
C TYR A 245 14.43 14.28 -2.42
N PHE A 246 15.19 15.15 -1.74
CA PHE A 246 14.96 16.60 -1.76
C PHE A 246 15.16 17.19 -3.16
N SER A 247 16.17 16.75 -3.90
CA SER A 247 16.44 17.26 -5.26
C SER A 247 15.35 16.85 -6.25
N THR A 248 14.85 15.62 -6.14
CA THR A 248 13.75 15.15 -6.99
C THR A 248 12.41 15.75 -6.56
N SER A 249 12.20 16.01 -5.27
CA SER A 249 10.99 16.68 -4.75
C SER A 249 10.93 18.17 -5.13
N ILE A 250 12.09 18.84 -5.32
CA ILE A 250 12.15 20.22 -5.78
C ILE A 250 11.95 20.30 -7.31
N SER A 251 12.37 19.26 -8.06
CA SER A 251 12.26 19.20 -9.51
C SER A 251 10.94 18.59 -10.01
N SER A 252 10.34 17.70 -9.22
CA SER A 252 8.98 17.20 -9.43
C SER A 252 8.08 17.87 -8.39
N SER A 253 7.17 18.72 -8.84
CA SER A 253 6.18 19.41 -8.01
C SER A 253 5.13 18.46 -7.39
N ASN A 254 5.58 17.36 -6.78
CA ASN A 254 4.76 16.42 -6.01
C ASN A 254 5.45 16.10 -4.69
N PRO A 255 5.28 16.94 -3.65
CA PRO A 255 5.77 16.60 -2.32
C PRO A 255 4.85 15.56 -1.69
N ALA A 256 5.23 14.28 -1.76
CA ALA A 256 4.56 13.22 -0.98
C ALA A 256 4.70 13.41 0.54
N TRP A 257 5.42 14.43 1.02
CA TRP A 257 5.84 14.61 2.41
C TRP A 257 5.97 16.07 2.89
N GLY A 258 5.31 17.01 2.26
CA GLY A 258 5.26 18.36 2.80
C GLY A 258 4.32 18.43 4.02
N PRO A 259 4.79 18.85 5.22
CA PRO A 259 3.89 19.51 6.11
C PRO A 259 3.58 20.86 5.46
N PHE A 260 2.32 21.10 5.17
CA PHE A 260 1.81 22.34 4.60
C PHE A 260 2.09 22.53 3.09
N ALA A 261 1.24 21.91 2.28
CA ALA A 261 1.00 22.38 0.93
C ALA A 261 0.63 23.87 0.98
N ALA A 262 1.17 24.65 0.04
CA ALA A 262 0.71 26.01 -0.16
C ALA A 262 -0.82 25.98 -0.30
N GLU A 263 -1.50 26.64 0.62
CA GLU A 263 -2.95 26.78 0.65
C GLU A 263 -3.45 27.27 -0.71
N GLY A 264 -4.42 26.57 -1.29
CA GLY A 264 -5.38 27.18 -2.16
C GLY A 264 -5.54 26.67 -3.58
N ARG A 265 -4.71 25.73 -4.14
CA ARG A 265 -4.84 25.33 -5.56
C ARG A 265 -4.55 23.87 -5.89
N SER A 266 -4.68 22.95 -4.96
CA SER A 266 -4.49 21.52 -5.24
C SER A 266 -5.66 20.68 -4.76
N VAL A 267 -6.03 19.65 -5.57
CA VAL A 267 -7.10 18.70 -5.27
C VAL A 267 -6.52 17.30 -5.26
N ARG A 268 -6.79 16.54 -4.20
CA ARG A 268 -6.27 15.19 -3.98
C ARG A 268 -7.32 14.16 -4.37
N ILE A 269 -7.00 13.32 -5.36
CA ILE A 269 -7.89 12.26 -5.84
C ILE A 269 -7.44 10.92 -5.31
N GLY A 270 -8.32 10.22 -4.59
CA GLY A 270 -8.10 8.86 -4.12
C GLY A 270 -8.71 7.80 -5.03
N THR A 271 -8.10 6.61 -5.09
CA THR A 271 -8.69 5.44 -5.76
C THR A 271 -8.55 4.18 -4.91
N LYS A 272 -9.46 3.24 -5.13
CA LYS A 272 -9.29 1.86 -4.66
C LYS A 272 -8.21 1.14 -5.48
N ASN A 273 -7.88 -0.09 -5.10
CA ASN A 273 -6.76 -0.86 -5.63
C ASN A 273 -7.13 -1.82 -6.78
N PHE A 274 -7.99 -1.41 -7.70
CA PHE A 274 -8.35 -2.20 -8.89
C PHE A 274 -8.48 -1.32 -10.13
N THR A 275 -8.36 -1.92 -11.29
CA THR A 275 -8.17 -1.27 -12.60
C THR A 275 -9.19 -0.19 -12.90
N GLU A 276 -10.48 -0.48 -12.77
CA GLU A 276 -11.55 0.50 -13.05
C GLU A 276 -11.38 1.78 -12.24
N GLN A 277 -11.04 1.66 -10.96
CA GLN A 277 -10.81 2.81 -10.10
C GLN A 277 -9.61 3.64 -10.52
N LEU A 278 -8.55 2.99 -11.04
CA LEU A 278 -7.39 3.70 -11.57
C LEU A 278 -7.75 4.48 -12.84
N VAL A 279 -8.55 3.88 -13.72
CA VAL A 279 -9.04 4.54 -14.93
C VAL A 279 -9.94 5.72 -14.55
N LEU A 280 -10.91 5.52 -13.65
CA LEU A 280 -11.78 6.60 -13.16
C LEU A 280 -10.99 7.72 -12.49
N GLY A 281 -10.01 7.38 -11.66
CA GLY A 281 -9.13 8.37 -11.03
C GLY A 281 -8.36 9.20 -12.04
N GLU A 282 -7.84 8.59 -13.11
CA GLU A 282 -7.15 9.29 -14.18
C GLU A 282 -8.11 10.13 -15.04
N LEU A 283 -9.32 9.65 -15.32
CA LEU A 283 -10.34 10.44 -16.01
C LEU A 283 -10.68 11.72 -15.23
N LEU A 284 -10.91 11.60 -13.93
CA LEU A 284 -11.18 12.75 -13.07
C LEU A 284 -9.97 13.69 -12.99
N ALA A 285 -8.76 13.15 -12.82
CA ALA A 285 -7.54 13.93 -12.69
C ALA A 285 -7.25 14.75 -13.95
N GLN A 286 -7.21 14.08 -15.11
CA GLN A 286 -6.88 14.73 -16.37
C GLN A 286 -7.97 15.73 -16.80
N LEU A 287 -9.23 15.44 -16.49
CA LEU A 287 -10.31 16.38 -16.78
C LEU A 287 -10.19 17.67 -15.95
N ILE A 288 -9.89 17.56 -14.65
CA ILE A 288 -9.65 18.72 -13.78
C ILE A 288 -8.44 19.52 -14.29
N GLU A 289 -7.31 18.86 -14.57
CA GLU A 289 -6.09 19.49 -15.07
C GLU A 289 -6.31 20.20 -16.42
N ALA A 290 -7.18 19.64 -17.27
CA ALA A 290 -7.46 20.24 -18.60
C ALA A 290 -8.47 21.40 -18.57
N ARG A 291 -9.32 21.49 -17.55
CA ARG A 291 -10.45 22.42 -17.50
C ARG A 291 -10.37 23.44 -16.39
N THR A 292 -9.38 23.33 -15.50
CA THR A 292 -9.15 24.25 -14.39
C THR A 292 -7.67 24.55 -14.23
N ASP A 293 -7.34 25.56 -13.43
CA ASP A 293 -5.95 25.87 -13.03
C ASP A 293 -5.53 25.08 -11.77
N LEU A 294 -6.32 24.08 -11.33
CA LEU A 294 -6.06 23.30 -10.15
C LEU A 294 -4.99 22.23 -10.43
N ARG A 295 -4.06 22.07 -9.53
CA ARG A 295 -3.14 20.92 -9.52
C ARG A 295 -3.84 19.70 -8.96
N VAL A 296 -3.60 18.52 -9.53
CA VAL A 296 -4.16 17.26 -9.04
C VAL A 296 -3.06 16.39 -8.42
N GLU A 297 -3.27 16.05 -7.15
CA GLU A 297 -2.47 15.03 -6.49
C GLU A 297 -3.16 13.66 -6.60
N ARG A 298 -2.50 12.72 -7.26
CA ARG A 298 -2.98 11.36 -7.44
C ARG A 298 -2.62 10.49 -6.24
N ARG A 299 -3.59 10.21 -5.35
CA ARG A 299 -3.49 9.31 -4.19
C ARG A 299 -4.10 7.95 -4.53
N PHE A 300 -3.53 7.28 -5.52
CA PHE A 300 -4.08 6.05 -6.09
C PHE A 300 -3.62 4.79 -5.36
N ASN A 301 -4.40 3.68 -5.50
CA ASN A 301 -4.14 2.39 -4.86
C ASN A 301 -4.13 2.46 -3.32
N LEU A 302 -5.04 3.21 -2.74
CA LEU A 302 -5.13 3.33 -1.27
C LEU A 302 -5.51 2.02 -0.60
N GLY A 303 -6.31 1.19 -1.28
CA GLY A 303 -6.82 -0.07 -0.75
C GLY A 303 -8.30 -0.26 -1.05
N GLY A 304 -9.03 -0.95 -0.17
CA GLY A 304 -10.47 -1.21 -0.33
C GLY A 304 -11.34 -0.03 0.07
N THR A 305 -12.66 -0.27 0.01
CA THR A 305 -13.73 0.73 0.25
C THR A 305 -13.55 1.53 1.55
N MET A 306 -13.32 0.83 2.67
CA MET A 306 -13.24 1.50 3.98
C MET A 306 -12.01 2.39 4.12
N ILE A 307 -10.92 2.07 3.44
CA ILE A 307 -9.68 2.88 3.43
C ILE A 307 -9.93 4.16 2.64
N CYS A 308 -10.48 4.06 1.43
CA CYS A 308 -10.82 5.23 0.62
C CYS A 308 -11.85 6.13 1.31
N HIS A 309 -12.90 5.54 1.89
CA HIS A 309 -13.89 6.30 2.66
C HIS A 309 -13.27 6.99 3.88
N GLY A 310 -12.41 6.30 4.62
CA GLY A 310 -11.67 6.88 5.75
C GLY A 310 -10.81 8.07 5.33
N ALA A 311 -10.10 7.96 4.21
CA ALA A 311 -9.27 9.01 3.63
C ALA A 311 -10.10 10.23 3.18
N LEU A 312 -11.28 10.01 2.59
CA LEU A 312 -12.21 11.09 2.22
C LEU A 312 -12.73 11.83 3.48
N LYS A 313 -13.15 11.07 4.49
CA LYS A 313 -13.66 11.62 5.75
C LYS A 313 -12.61 12.39 6.53
N SER A 314 -11.36 11.91 6.56
CA SER A 314 -10.25 12.58 7.26
C SER A 314 -9.68 13.78 6.50
N GLY A 315 -10.10 13.99 5.24
CA GLY A 315 -9.55 15.02 4.37
C GLY A 315 -8.15 14.71 3.85
N GLU A 316 -7.74 13.45 3.81
CA GLU A 316 -6.49 13.03 3.16
C GLU A 316 -6.64 12.93 1.64
N ILE A 317 -7.87 12.72 1.16
CA ILE A 317 -8.29 12.93 -0.22
C ILE A 317 -9.49 13.86 -0.28
N ASP A 318 -9.67 14.53 -1.38
CA ASP A 318 -10.72 15.52 -1.60
C ASP A 318 -11.88 14.96 -2.40
N LEU A 319 -11.58 13.98 -3.26
CA LEU A 319 -12.59 13.26 -4.03
C LEU A 319 -12.12 11.84 -4.41
N CYS A 320 -13.08 10.99 -4.69
CA CYS A 320 -12.89 9.64 -5.24
C CYS A 320 -14.11 9.22 -6.07
N ALA A 321 -13.98 8.15 -6.85
CA ALA A 321 -15.13 7.46 -7.42
C ALA A 321 -15.64 6.41 -6.43
N GLU A 322 -16.98 6.34 -6.22
CA GLU A 322 -17.59 5.34 -5.35
C GLU A 322 -18.88 4.81 -6.00
N TYR A 323 -19.37 3.68 -5.49
CA TYR A 323 -20.53 2.97 -6.04
C TYR A 323 -21.71 3.03 -5.08
N THR A 324 -22.92 3.32 -5.59
CA THR A 324 -24.13 3.52 -4.79
C THR A 324 -24.46 2.33 -3.89
N GLY A 325 -24.42 1.11 -4.42
CA GLY A 325 -24.68 -0.11 -3.66
C GLY A 325 -23.64 -0.36 -2.56
N THR A 326 -22.36 -0.07 -2.84
CA THR A 326 -21.28 -0.15 -1.85
C THR A 326 -21.49 0.85 -0.71
N ALA A 327 -21.81 2.09 -1.05
CA ALA A 327 -22.07 3.13 -0.06
C ALA A 327 -23.26 2.78 0.85
N LEU A 328 -24.37 2.33 0.27
CA LEU A 328 -25.55 1.92 1.03
C LEU A 328 -25.23 0.80 2.02
N THR A 329 -24.61 -0.29 1.54
CA THR A 329 -24.52 -1.53 2.29
C THR A 329 -23.28 -1.62 3.18
N ALA A 330 -22.13 -1.15 2.71
CA ALA A 330 -20.87 -1.28 3.44
C ALA A 330 -20.52 -0.05 4.31
N ILE A 331 -20.99 1.14 3.94
CA ILE A 331 -20.62 2.38 4.63
C ILE A 331 -21.78 2.90 5.50
N LEU A 332 -22.99 2.91 4.95
CA LEU A 332 -24.17 3.44 5.65
C LEU A 332 -24.91 2.38 6.47
N ASP A 333 -24.59 1.10 6.30
CA ASP A 333 -25.27 -0.04 6.93
C ASP A 333 -26.78 -0.02 6.71
N GLN A 334 -27.19 0.30 5.47
CA GLN A 334 -28.61 0.37 5.07
C GLN A 334 -28.97 -0.82 4.17
N SER A 335 -30.25 -1.13 4.11
CA SER A 335 -30.77 -2.15 3.21
C SER A 335 -30.63 -1.72 1.75
N VAL A 336 -30.56 -2.73 0.87
CA VAL A 336 -30.49 -2.55 -0.58
C VAL A 336 -31.71 -1.78 -1.10
N ILE A 337 -31.45 -0.77 -1.92
CA ILE A 337 -32.47 -0.02 -2.70
C ILE A 337 -32.32 -0.44 -4.16
N ALA A 338 -33.34 -1.08 -4.72
CA ALA A 338 -33.28 -1.62 -6.08
C ALA A 338 -33.40 -0.54 -7.17
N ASP A 339 -34.05 0.57 -6.86
CA ASP A 339 -34.19 1.70 -7.78
C ASP A 339 -32.90 2.53 -7.78
N PRO A 340 -32.20 2.68 -8.94
CA PRO A 340 -30.91 3.35 -9.02
C PRO A 340 -30.95 4.83 -8.63
N ASP A 341 -32.01 5.56 -9.02
CA ASP A 341 -32.13 6.99 -8.76
C ASP A 341 -32.39 7.25 -7.27
N ARG A 342 -33.28 6.46 -6.67
CA ARG A 342 -33.49 6.50 -5.20
C ARG A 342 -32.28 6.07 -4.41
N ALA A 343 -31.50 5.12 -4.90
CA ALA A 343 -30.26 4.72 -4.29
C ALA A 343 -29.27 5.89 -4.29
N HIS A 344 -29.09 6.55 -5.43
CA HIS A 344 -28.21 7.72 -5.56
C HIS A 344 -28.66 8.89 -4.67
N GLU A 345 -29.93 9.27 -4.71
CA GLU A 345 -30.49 10.33 -3.85
C GLU A 345 -30.28 10.04 -2.35
N THR A 346 -30.42 8.76 -1.96
CA THR A 346 -30.27 8.36 -0.57
C THR A 346 -28.80 8.47 -0.13
N VAL A 347 -27.85 7.98 -0.94
CA VAL A 347 -26.43 8.07 -0.58
C VAL A 347 -25.95 9.51 -0.57
N ASP A 348 -26.37 10.37 -1.51
CA ASP A 348 -26.02 11.79 -1.52
C ASP A 348 -26.51 12.49 -0.25
N ARG A 349 -27.79 12.32 0.11
CA ARG A 349 -28.37 12.92 1.32
C ARG A 349 -27.62 12.48 2.59
N GLU A 350 -27.38 11.16 2.74
CA GLU A 350 -26.70 10.62 3.92
C GLU A 350 -25.23 11.08 3.99
N TYR A 351 -24.52 11.14 2.85
CA TYR A 351 -23.14 11.60 2.80
C TYR A 351 -22.99 13.07 3.15
N ARG A 352 -23.90 13.93 2.68
CA ARG A 352 -23.94 15.34 3.07
C ARG A 352 -24.13 15.51 4.57
N GLN A 353 -25.03 14.74 5.15
CA GLN A 353 -25.37 14.85 6.58
C GLN A 353 -24.29 14.27 7.50
N ARG A 354 -23.69 13.13 7.12
CA ARG A 354 -22.82 12.37 8.02
C ARG A 354 -21.33 12.60 7.78
N PHE A 355 -20.94 12.96 6.57
CA PHE A 355 -19.53 12.97 6.16
C PHE A 355 -19.10 14.29 5.50
N SER A 356 -19.99 15.25 5.34
CA SER A 356 -19.72 16.53 4.64
C SER A 356 -19.14 16.28 3.24
N ALA A 357 -19.73 15.34 2.51
CA ALA A 357 -19.35 14.98 1.14
C ALA A 357 -20.59 14.84 0.26
N GLU A 358 -20.45 15.12 -1.02
CA GLU A 358 -21.54 15.17 -1.99
C GLU A 358 -21.32 14.16 -3.11
N TRP A 359 -22.36 13.46 -3.51
CA TRP A 359 -22.38 12.61 -4.68
C TRP A 359 -22.78 13.42 -5.90
N LEU A 360 -21.92 13.48 -6.90
CA LEU A 360 -22.24 14.09 -8.18
C LEU A 360 -23.00 13.10 -9.07
N ARG A 361 -23.45 13.56 -10.25
CA ARG A 361 -24.21 12.69 -11.17
C ARG A 361 -23.38 11.46 -11.59
N PRO A 362 -24.01 10.27 -11.68
CA PRO A 362 -23.36 9.03 -12.07
C PRO A 362 -22.70 9.10 -13.46
N PHE A 363 -21.61 8.39 -13.63
CA PHE A 363 -20.88 8.28 -14.90
C PHE A 363 -21.71 7.65 -16.01
N GLY A 364 -22.65 6.72 -15.69
CA GLY A 364 -23.58 6.10 -16.63
C GLY A 364 -23.47 4.56 -16.73
N PHE A 365 -22.57 3.93 -15.97
CA PHE A 365 -22.43 2.47 -15.94
C PHE A 365 -22.78 1.90 -14.56
N ASN A 366 -23.09 0.58 -14.57
CA ASN A 366 -23.44 -0.19 -13.38
C ASN A 366 -22.46 -1.35 -13.19
N ASN A 367 -21.50 -1.19 -12.29
CA ASN A 367 -20.51 -2.21 -11.99
C ASN A 367 -21.02 -3.18 -10.91
N THR A 368 -22.06 -3.93 -11.23
CA THR A 368 -22.61 -4.93 -10.31
C THR A 368 -21.70 -6.13 -10.13
N TYR A 369 -21.83 -6.82 -9.00
CA TYR A 369 -21.22 -8.12 -8.81
C TYR A 369 -21.82 -9.16 -9.78
N ALA A 370 -20.95 -10.03 -10.30
CA ALA A 370 -21.33 -11.09 -11.21
C ALA A 370 -20.74 -12.43 -10.75
N ILE A 371 -21.58 -13.34 -10.28
CA ILE A 371 -21.14 -14.70 -9.97
C ILE A 371 -20.78 -15.38 -11.29
N THR A 372 -19.54 -15.82 -11.40
CA THR A 372 -18.93 -16.19 -12.68
C THR A 372 -18.26 -17.56 -12.58
N VAL A 373 -18.43 -18.35 -13.62
CA VAL A 373 -17.84 -19.69 -13.80
C VAL A 373 -17.10 -19.77 -15.13
N ARG A 374 -16.30 -20.82 -15.37
CA ARG A 374 -15.73 -21.06 -16.70
C ARG A 374 -16.84 -21.39 -17.72
N LYS A 375 -16.72 -20.93 -18.97
CA LYS A 375 -17.68 -21.25 -20.04
C LYS A 375 -17.84 -22.76 -20.25
N SER A 376 -16.75 -23.52 -20.11
CA SER A 376 -16.77 -24.98 -20.17
C SER A 376 -17.66 -25.60 -19.09
N ASP A 377 -17.55 -25.09 -17.85
CA ASP A 377 -18.36 -25.60 -16.74
C ASP A 377 -19.82 -25.16 -16.86
N ALA A 378 -20.05 -23.93 -17.31
CA ALA A 378 -21.39 -23.44 -17.60
C ALA A 378 -22.09 -24.34 -18.66
N ALA A 379 -21.40 -24.66 -19.74
CA ALA A 379 -21.94 -25.51 -20.81
C ALA A 379 -22.16 -26.95 -20.34
N SER A 380 -21.18 -27.57 -19.67
CA SER A 380 -21.25 -28.98 -19.26
C SER A 380 -22.29 -29.24 -18.17
N ARG A 381 -22.56 -28.26 -17.32
CA ARG A 381 -23.49 -28.34 -16.18
C ARG A 381 -24.79 -27.56 -16.40
N ASN A 382 -24.96 -26.98 -17.58
CA ASN A 382 -26.11 -26.13 -17.97
C ASN A 382 -26.39 -24.99 -16.98
N LEU A 383 -25.34 -24.29 -16.54
CA LEU A 383 -25.43 -23.18 -15.60
C LEU A 383 -25.66 -21.87 -16.37
N ARG A 384 -26.79 -21.20 -16.14
CA ARG A 384 -27.18 -19.92 -16.77
C ARG A 384 -27.51 -18.84 -15.73
N THR A 385 -28.01 -19.27 -14.57
CA THR A 385 -28.46 -18.39 -13.48
C THR A 385 -27.76 -18.75 -12.20
N ILE A 386 -27.80 -17.85 -11.23
CA ILE A 386 -27.26 -18.12 -9.87
C ILE A 386 -28.05 -19.25 -9.21
N SER A 387 -29.36 -19.36 -9.49
CA SER A 387 -30.18 -20.48 -9.00
C SER A 387 -29.70 -21.85 -9.48
N ASP A 388 -29.15 -21.94 -10.70
CA ASP A 388 -28.64 -23.22 -11.23
C ASP A 388 -27.41 -23.73 -10.45
N LEU A 389 -26.67 -22.87 -9.78
CA LEU A 389 -25.55 -23.27 -8.90
C LEU A 389 -26.00 -24.04 -7.67
N ILE A 390 -27.24 -23.86 -7.20
CA ILE A 390 -27.70 -24.43 -5.92
C ILE A 390 -27.47 -25.93 -5.87
N ALA A 391 -27.79 -26.62 -6.96
CA ALA A 391 -27.70 -28.10 -7.06
C ALA A 391 -26.24 -28.61 -7.01
N VAL A 392 -25.26 -27.81 -7.42
CA VAL A 392 -23.86 -28.23 -7.58
C VAL A 392 -22.89 -27.52 -6.64
N ALA A 393 -23.31 -26.46 -5.97
CA ALA A 393 -22.46 -25.60 -5.14
C ALA A 393 -21.64 -26.38 -4.09
N GLY A 394 -22.25 -27.40 -3.47
CA GLY A 394 -21.56 -28.25 -2.48
C GLY A 394 -20.39 -29.08 -3.04
N THR A 395 -20.20 -29.11 -4.35
CA THR A 395 -19.05 -29.75 -5.00
C THR A 395 -17.99 -28.74 -5.49
N LEU A 396 -18.32 -27.45 -5.52
CA LEU A 396 -17.52 -26.38 -6.11
C LEU A 396 -16.72 -25.62 -5.05
N ARG A 397 -15.52 -25.15 -5.46
CA ARG A 397 -14.67 -24.24 -4.71
C ARG A 397 -14.92 -22.83 -5.20
N ALA A 398 -15.23 -21.91 -4.28
CA ALA A 398 -15.40 -20.50 -4.58
C ALA A 398 -14.15 -19.70 -4.20
N GLY A 399 -13.74 -18.77 -5.06
CA GLY A 399 -12.69 -17.79 -4.81
C GLY A 399 -13.30 -16.40 -4.80
N PHE A 400 -13.35 -15.75 -3.64
CA PHE A 400 -13.96 -14.43 -3.48
C PHE A 400 -12.93 -13.44 -2.94
N THR A 401 -13.19 -12.15 -3.11
CA THR A 401 -12.42 -11.14 -2.38
C THR A 401 -12.84 -11.12 -0.91
N ALA A 402 -11.94 -10.71 -0.02
CA ALA A 402 -12.26 -10.59 1.40
C ALA A 402 -13.45 -9.65 1.66
N GLU A 403 -13.59 -8.59 0.85
CA GLU A 403 -14.76 -7.71 0.90
C GLU A 403 -16.05 -8.48 0.56
N PHE A 404 -16.07 -9.22 -0.55
CA PHE A 404 -17.25 -9.98 -0.94
C PHE A 404 -17.60 -11.09 0.06
N SER A 405 -16.59 -11.74 0.63
CA SER A 405 -16.78 -12.76 1.68
C SER A 405 -17.40 -12.22 2.95
N GLY A 406 -17.16 -10.94 3.30
CA GLY A 406 -17.57 -10.36 4.57
C GLY A 406 -18.80 -9.43 4.52
N ARG A 407 -19.13 -8.88 3.36
CA ARG A 407 -20.18 -7.84 3.22
C ARG A 407 -21.59 -8.41 3.22
N PRO A 408 -22.60 -7.67 3.74
CA PRO A 408 -24.01 -8.08 3.70
C PRO A 408 -24.56 -8.29 2.30
N ASP A 409 -24.11 -7.50 1.31
CA ASP A 409 -24.42 -7.57 -0.12
C ASP A 409 -23.46 -8.50 -0.90
N GLY A 410 -22.57 -9.20 -0.20
CA GLY A 410 -21.66 -10.21 -0.73
C GLY A 410 -22.14 -11.64 -0.44
N TYR A 411 -21.18 -12.55 -0.21
CA TYR A 411 -21.46 -13.98 -0.04
C TYR A 411 -22.41 -14.30 1.14
N PRO A 412 -22.33 -13.65 2.33
CA PRO A 412 -23.29 -13.89 3.41
C PRO A 412 -24.74 -13.60 3.01
N GLY A 413 -24.99 -12.53 2.26
CA GLY A 413 -26.30 -12.21 1.74
C GLY A 413 -26.74 -13.12 0.62
N LEU A 414 -25.84 -13.42 -0.31
CA LEU A 414 -26.07 -14.35 -1.43
C LEU A 414 -26.44 -15.75 -0.91
N ARG A 415 -25.76 -16.21 0.15
CA ARG A 415 -26.07 -17.47 0.85
C ARG A 415 -27.49 -17.46 1.43
N ARG A 416 -27.93 -16.36 2.03
CA ARG A 416 -29.31 -16.24 2.56
C ARG A 416 -30.34 -16.20 1.45
N ALA A 417 -30.08 -15.43 0.37
CA ALA A 417 -31.03 -15.23 -0.72
C ALA A 417 -31.20 -16.46 -1.62
N TYR A 418 -30.12 -17.19 -1.87
CA TYR A 418 -30.08 -18.34 -2.79
C TYR A 418 -29.92 -19.69 -2.09
N GLY A 419 -29.53 -19.73 -0.82
CA GLY A 419 -29.20 -20.98 -0.13
C GLY A 419 -27.86 -21.59 -0.60
N LEU A 420 -26.99 -20.81 -1.24
CA LEU A 420 -25.72 -21.28 -1.78
C LEU A 420 -24.74 -21.68 -0.68
N GLN A 421 -24.25 -22.91 -0.71
CA GLN A 421 -23.19 -23.41 0.14
C GLN A 421 -22.14 -24.09 -0.73
N PHE A 422 -20.99 -23.42 -0.88
CA PHE A 422 -19.85 -23.98 -1.60
C PHE A 422 -19.09 -24.99 -0.73
N ARG A 423 -18.46 -25.98 -1.37
CA ARG A 423 -17.59 -26.94 -0.70
C ARG A 423 -16.47 -26.26 0.07
N GLU A 424 -15.90 -25.21 -0.52
CA GLU A 424 -14.81 -24.42 0.04
C GLU A 424 -14.96 -22.98 -0.44
N VAL A 425 -14.66 -22.02 0.44
CA VAL A 425 -14.56 -20.60 0.07
C VAL A 425 -13.17 -20.13 0.46
N ARG A 426 -12.45 -19.54 -0.52
CA ARG A 426 -11.11 -18.97 -0.34
C ARG A 426 -11.18 -17.47 -0.53
N ASP A 427 -10.56 -16.75 0.40
CA ASP A 427 -10.35 -15.32 0.24
C ASP A 427 -9.13 -15.09 -0.65
N LEU A 428 -9.33 -14.36 -1.73
CA LEU A 428 -8.31 -14.06 -2.74
C LEU A 428 -8.16 -12.54 -2.91
N ASP A 429 -6.95 -12.11 -3.24
CA ASP A 429 -6.72 -10.76 -3.70
C ASP A 429 -7.46 -10.51 -5.03
N PRO A 430 -8.07 -9.33 -5.26
CA PRO A 430 -8.79 -9.00 -6.50
C PRO A 430 -7.96 -9.26 -7.77
N ALA A 431 -6.64 -9.06 -7.71
CA ALA A 431 -5.74 -9.30 -8.84
C ALA A 431 -5.56 -10.79 -9.15
N LEU A 432 -5.69 -11.66 -8.16
CA LEU A 432 -5.46 -13.11 -8.29
C LEU A 432 -6.72 -13.92 -8.62
N THR A 433 -7.90 -13.34 -8.40
CA THR A 433 -9.19 -14.04 -8.52
C THR A 433 -9.40 -14.66 -9.91
N TYR A 434 -9.12 -13.88 -10.98
CA TYR A 434 -9.28 -14.35 -12.37
C TYR A 434 -8.26 -15.42 -12.76
N GLN A 435 -7.03 -15.30 -12.27
CA GLN A 435 -5.99 -16.29 -12.50
C GLN A 435 -6.31 -17.62 -11.80
N ALA A 436 -6.85 -17.55 -10.58
CA ALA A 436 -7.21 -18.74 -9.81
C ALA A 436 -8.31 -19.57 -10.51
N ILE A 437 -9.33 -18.92 -11.10
CA ILE A 437 -10.36 -19.66 -11.86
C ILE A 437 -9.82 -20.18 -13.19
N ALA A 438 -8.98 -19.43 -13.89
CA ALA A 438 -8.35 -19.86 -15.13
C ALA A 438 -7.46 -21.09 -14.92
N ASN A 439 -6.69 -21.13 -13.82
CA ASN A 439 -5.83 -22.26 -13.46
C ASN A 439 -6.59 -23.44 -12.85
N GLY A 440 -7.90 -23.35 -12.65
CA GLY A 440 -8.69 -24.42 -12.03
C GLY A 440 -8.47 -24.59 -10.51
N GLU A 441 -7.91 -23.58 -9.84
CA GLU A 441 -7.74 -23.59 -8.39
C GLU A 441 -9.05 -23.35 -7.65
N VAL A 442 -9.96 -22.59 -8.29
CA VAL A 442 -11.35 -22.38 -7.89
C VAL A 442 -12.28 -22.61 -9.08
N ASP A 443 -13.55 -22.80 -8.81
CA ASP A 443 -14.56 -23.16 -9.82
C ASP A 443 -15.57 -22.03 -10.03
N VAL A 444 -15.73 -21.16 -9.03
CA VAL A 444 -16.65 -20.02 -9.03
C VAL A 444 -15.91 -18.82 -8.48
N ILE A 445 -16.10 -17.65 -9.09
CA ILE A 445 -15.61 -16.36 -8.58
C ILE A 445 -16.75 -15.35 -8.52
N CYS A 446 -16.55 -14.29 -7.75
CA CYS A 446 -17.31 -13.06 -7.91
C CYS A 446 -16.49 -12.10 -8.77
N ALA A 447 -16.91 -11.90 -10.01
CA ALA A 447 -16.38 -10.92 -10.93
C ALA A 447 -17.15 -9.59 -10.82
N PHE A 448 -16.71 -8.59 -11.56
CA PHE A 448 -17.42 -7.33 -11.74
C PHE A 448 -17.95 -7.26 -13.18
N ALA A 449 -19.18 -6.78 -13.37
CA ALA A 449 -19.85 -6.79 -14.66
C ALA A 449 -19.08 -6.03 -15.77
N THR A 450 -18.33 -5.02 -15.39
CA THR A 450 -17.52 -4.19 -16.30
C THR A 450 -16.08 -4.71 -16.48
N ASP A 451 -15.73 -5.89 -15.93
CA ASP A 451 -14.36 -6.42 -16.02
C ASP A 451 -14.08 -7.09 -17.37
N GLY A 452 -13.15 -6.53 -18.13
CA GLY A 452 -12.75 -7.04 -19.45
C GLY A 452 -12.14 -8.45 -19.43
N ARG A 453 -11.60 -8.88 -18.28
CA ARG A 453 -10.99 -10.21 -18.09
C ARG A 453 -12.02 -11.35 -18.18
N ILE A 454 -13.32 -11.08 -17.97
CA ILE A 454 -14.38 -12.08 -18.15
C ILE A 454 -14.29 -12.71 -19.55
N ALA A 455 -14.20 -11.88 -20.57
CA ALA A 455 -14.08 -12.34 -21.95
C ALA A 455 -12.71 -12.99 -22.24
N ALA A 456 -11.62 -12.37 -21.76
CA ALA A 456 -10.26 -12.82 -21.98
C ALA A 456 -9.98 -14.22 -21.41
N PHE A 457 -10.51 -14.53 -20.22
CA PHE A 457 -10.35 -15.85 -19.58
C PHE A 457 -11.45 -16.85 -19.94
N GLY A 458 -12.31 -16.55 -20.92
CA GLY A 458 -13.37 -17.45 -21.34
C GLY A 458 -14.36 -17.78 -20.22
N LEU A 459 -14.73 -16.77 -19.45
CA LEU A 459 -15.63 -16.91 -18.32
C LEU A 459 -17.08 -16.59 -18.71
N GLN A 460 -18.02 -17.08 -17.92
CA GLN A 460 -19.46 -16.91 -18.08
C GLN A 460 -20.05 -16.35 -16.81
N PRO A 461 -20.48 -15.07 -16.79
CA PRO A 461 -21.32 -14.54 -15.72
C PRO A 461 -22.67 -15.24 -15.70
N LEU A 462 -23.14 -15.56 -14.51
CA LEU A 462 -24.47 -16.14 -14.29
C LEU A 462 -25.46 -15.02 -13.99
N ARG A 463 -26.64 -15.11 -14.57
CA ARG A 463 -27.70 -14.13 -14.35
C ARG A 463 -28.21 -14.19 -12.92
N ASP A 464 -28.30 -13.06 -12.24
CA ASP A 464 -28.99 -12.90 -10.97
C ASP A 464 -30.51 -12.92 -11.19
N ASP A 465 -31.08 -14.11 -11.08
CA ASP A 465 -32.49 -14.37 -11.40
C ASP A 465 -33.45 -14.03 -10.25
N ARG A 466 -32.89 -13.69 -9.07
CA ARG A 466 -33.67 -13.21 -7.90
C ARG A 466 -33.46 -11.71 -7.60
N GLY A 467 -32.63 -11.01 -8.38
CA GLY A 467 -32.35 -9.59 -8.21
C GLY A 467 -31.74 -9.28 -6.84
N PHE A 468 -30.80 -10.10 -6.39
CA PHE A 468 -30.16 -9.95 -5.09
C PHE A 468 -29.19 -8.77 -5.05
N PHE A 469 -28.42 -8.57 -6.12
CA PHE A 469 -27.43 -7.51 -6.16
C PHE A 469 -28.07 -6.13 -6.39
N PRO A 470 -27.73 -5.12 -5.57
CA PRO A 470 -28.20 -3.75 -5.78
C PRO A 470 -27.59 -3.14 -7.04
N PRO A 471 -28.10 -2.01 -7.51
CA PRO A 471 -27.40 -1.20 -8.48
C PRO A 471 -26.12 -0.62 -7.87
N TYR A 472 -25.00 -0.72 -8.62
CA TYR A 472 -23.70 -0.16 -8.27
C TYR A 472 -23.32 0.91 -9.29
N GLN A 473 -24.15 1.97 -9.40
CA GLN A 473 -23.80 3.11 -10.25
C GLN A 473 -22.59 3.82 -9.66
N ALA A 474 -21.57 4.02 -10.50
CA ALA A 474 -20.36 4.74 -10.10
C ALA A 474 -20.56 6.25 -10.28
N ALA A 475 -20.15 7.03 -9.30
CA ALA A 475 -20.21 8.49 -9.34
C ALA A 475 -18.99 9.12 -8.62
N PRO A 476 -18.64 10.39 -8.96
CA PRO A 476 -17.69 11.15 -8.17
C PRO A 476 -18.29 11.49 -6.82
N VAL A 477 -17.53 11.31 -5.75
CA VAL A 477 -17.86 11.75 -4.39
C VAL A 477 -16.83 12.78 -3.97
N VAL A 478 -17.26 13.98 -3.62
CA VAL A 478 -16.40 15.14 -3.36
C VAL A 478 -16.73 15.72 -2.00
N ARG A 479 -15.74 16.13 -1.24
CA ARG A 479 -15.95 16.85 0.04
C ARG A 479 -16.64 18.18 -0.22
N THR A 480 -17.64 18.50 0.58
CA THR A 480 -18.46 19.73 0.42
C THR A 480 -17.59 20.98 0.46
N GLU A 481 -16.64 21.05 1.40
CA GLU A 481 -15.73 22.19 1.51
C GLU A 481 -14.87 22.44 0.26
N VAL A 482 -14.54 21.36 -0.49
CA VAL A 482 -13.77 21.47 -1.73
C VAL A 482 -14.62 22.03 -2.86
N LEU A 483 -15.89 21.63 -2.93
CA LEU A 483 -16.85 22.21 -3.89
C LEU A 483 -17.22 23.66 -3.56
N GLU A 484 -17.21 24.03 -2.29
CA GLU A 484 -17.41 25.42 -1.85
C GLU A 484 -16.19 26.30 -2.20
N ALA A 485 -14.97 25.78 -1.99
CA ALA A 485 -13.73 26.46 -2.34
C ALA A 485 -13.49 26.55 -3.86
N HIS A 486 -13.98 25.56 -4.62
CA HIS A 486 -13.79 25.41 -6.06
C HIS A 486 -15.11 25.05 -6.76
N PRO A 487 -16.07 25.99 -6.88
CA PRO A 487 -17.40 25.72 -7.45
C PRO A 487 -17.37 25.21 -8.89
N GLU A 488 -16.32 25.55 -9.66
CA GLU A 488 -16.10 25.09 -11.03
C GLU A 488 -15.91 23.57 -11.13
N LEU A 489 -15.42 22.91 -10.05
CA LEU A 489 -15.21 21.47 -10.04
C LEU A 489 -16.49 20.68 -10.30
N ARG A 490 -17.62 21.12 -9.76
CA ARG A 490 -18.89 20.46 -10.01
C ARG A 490 -19.20 20.38 -11.51
N GLN A 491 -19.12 21.50 -12.20
CA GLN A 491 -19.41 21.57 -13.63
C GLN A 491 -18.44 20.73 -14.45
N VAL A 492 -17.14 20.76 -14.08
CA VAL A 492 -16.09 20.01 -14.76
C VAL A 492 -16.29 18.50 -14.58
N LEU A 493 -16.51 18.03 -13.35
CA LEU A 493 -16.67 16.60 -13.06
C LEU A 493 -17.96 16.04 -13.68
N GLU A 494 -19.03 16.82 -13.71
CA GLU A 494 -20.29 16.42 -14.33
C GLU A 494 -20.26 16.34 -15.87
N LEU A 495 -19.18 16.80 -16.52
CA LEU A 495 -18.97 16.53 -17.95
C LEU A 495 -18.85 15.02 -18.25
N LEU A 496 -18.49 14.19 -17.27
CA LEU A 496 -18.45 12.74 -17.40
C LEU A 496 -19.80 12.05 -17.15
N ALA A 497 -20.80 12.77 -16.65
CA ALA A 497 -22.10 12.21 -16.32
C ALA A 497 -22.78 11.59 -17.55
N GLY A 498 -23.17 10.30 -17.44
CA GLY A 498 -23.83 9.54 -18.50
C GLY A 498 -22.97 9.22 -19.72
N ARG A 499 -21.64 9.48 -19.69
CA ARG A 499 -20.75 9.24 -20.85
C ARG A 499 -20.02 7.90 -20.85
N LEU A 500 -20.05 7.21 -19.72
CA LEU A 500 -19.45 5.89 -19.57
C LEU A 500 -20.58 4.87 -19.40
N ASP A 501 -20.93 4.15 -20.46
CA ASP A 501 -21.80 2.99 -20.34
C ASP A 501 -20.98 1.72 -19.98
N ASP A 502 -21.68 0.62 -19.64
CA ASP A 502 -21.06 -0.65 -19.24
C ASP A 502 -20.05 -1.16 -20.28
N ALA A 503 -20.39 -1.08 -21.57
CA ALA A 503 -19.55 -1.55 -22.67
C ALA A 503 -18.28 -0.69 -22.81
N THR A 504 -18.41 0.61 -22.66
CA THR A 504 -17.27 1.55 -22.68
C THR A 504 -16.34 1.27 -21.51
N MET A 505 -16.88 1.14 -20.29
CA MET A 505 -16.05 0.86 -19.11
C MET A 505 -15.36 -0.50 -19.20
N GLN A 506 -16.06 -1.52 -19.67
CA GLN A 506 -15.49 -2.84 -19.94
C GLN A 506 -14.32 -2.77 -20.95
N ARG A 507 -14.47 -1.99 -22.02
CA ARG A 507 -13.40 -1.78 -23.01
C ARG A 507 -12.20 -1.06 -22.41
N LEU A 508 -12.39 0.01 -21.62
CA LEU A 508 -11.31 0.72 -20.97
C LEU A 508 -10.55 -0.18 -19.98
N ASN A 509 -11.26 -0.99 -19.19
CA ASN A 509 -10.67 -1.98 -18.31
C ASN A 509 -9.86 -3.03 -19.08
N PHE A 510 -10.38 -3.51 -20.19
CA PHE A 510 -9.69 -4.48 -21.08
C PHE A 510 -8.37 -3.92 -21.65
N GLU A 511 -8.34 -2.66 -22.06
CA GLU A 511 -7.12 -2.01 -22.55
C GLU A 511 -6.00 -2.00 -21.49
N VAL A 512 -6.36 -1.82 -20.21
CA VAL A 512 -5.40 -1.83 -19.10
C VAL A 512 -5.04 -3.27 -18.72
N ASP A 513 -6.04 -4.13 -18.47
CA ASP A 513 -5.83 -5.45 -17.89
C ASP A 513 -5.18 -6.44 -18.86
N GLU A 514 -5.60 -6.43 -20.13
CA GLU A 514 -5.14 -7.40 -21.13
C GLU A 514 -4.05 -6.81 -22.03
N LYS A 515 -4.23 -5.59 -22.53
CA LYS A 515 -3.23 -4.95 -23.39
C LYS A 515 -2.11 -4.26 -22.60
N LYS A 516 -2.17 -4.31 -21.26
CA LYS A 516 -1.12 -3.79 -20.34
C LYS A 516 -0.82 -2.30 -20.53
N ARG A 517 -1.79 -1.54 -21.05
CA ARG A 517 -1.67 -0.09 -21.22
C ARG A 517 -1.74 0.61 -19.86
N ARG A 518 -1.14 1.79 -19.77
CA ARG A 518 -1.24 2.60 -18.54
C ARG A 518 -2.66 3.18 -18.40
N PRO A 519 -3.26 3.16 -17.20
CA PRO A 519 -4.59 3.76 -16.98
C PRO A 519 -4.68 5.21 -17.45
N GLY A 520 -3.60 5.99 -17.27
CA GLY A 520 -3.55 7.39 -17.69
C GLY A 520 -3.61 7.60 -19.22
N ASP A 521 -2.99 6.69 -20.00
CA ASP A 521 -3.04 6.79 -21.47
C ASP A 521 -4.42 6.40 -21.99
N VAL A 522 -5.03 5.37 -21.39
CA VAL A 522 -6.40 4.91 -21.72
C VAL A 522 -7.43 6.00 -21.39
N ALA A 523 -7.28 6.63 -20.22
CA ALA A 523 -8.13 7.75 -19.81
C ALA A 523 -8.01 8.94 -20.75
N ARG A 524 -6.78 9.31 -21.14
CA ARG A 524 -6.50 10.40 -22.07
C ARG A 524 -7.17 10.19 -23.42
N GLU A 525 -6.95 9.03 -24.03
CA GLU A 525 -7.54 8.69 -25.32
C GLU A 525 -9.08 8.74 -25.28
N PHE A 526 -9.68 8.25 -24.19
CA PHE A 526 -11.12 8.36 -24.01
C PHE A 526 -11.57 9.83 -23.93
N LEU A 527 -10.94 10.64 -23.09
CA LEU A 527 -11.29 12.07 -22.94
C LEU A 527 -11.11 12.85 -24.25
N GLU A 528 -10.06 12.55 -25.03
CA GLU A 528 -9.83 13.13 -26.37
C GLU A 528 -10.94 12.72 -27.34
N SER A 529 -11.31 11.44 -27.35
CA SER A 529 -12.39 10.94 -28.20
C SER A 529 -13.75 11.56 -27.90
N GLN A 530 -13.97 11.99 -26.64
CA GLN A 530 -15.17 12.67 -26.20
C GLN A 530 -15.09 14.21 -26.37
N GLY A 531 -13.95 14.75 -26.85
CA GLY A 531 -13.73 16.19 -26.96
C GLY A 531 -13.68 16.92 -25.60
N LEU A 532 -13.34 16.18 -24.52
CA LEU A 532 -13.30 16.72 -23.16
C LEU A 532 -11.94 17.31 -22.79
N LEU A 533 -10.84 16.88 -23.41
CA LEU A 533 -9.56 17.58 -23.38
C LEU A 533 -9.60 18.67 -24.45
N GLY A 534 -9.33 19.92 -24.07
CA GLY A 534 -9.17 20.99 -25.05
C GLY A 534 -8.03 20.64 -26.02
N LYS A 535 -8.11 21.11 -27.28
CA LYS A 535 -6.95 21.02 -28.18
C LYS A 535 -5.77 21.66 -27.48
N GLU A 536 -4.64 20.97 -27.45
CA GLU A 536 -3.37 21.55 -27.00
C GLU A 536 -3.19 22.94 -27.65
N LYS A 537 -3.01 23.98 -26.79
CA LYS A 537 -2.67 25.33 -27.24
C LYS A 537 -1.22 25.40 -27.63
#